data_0fb726cec6406039a474cf633884bea9
#
_entry.id   0fb726cec6406039a474cf633884bea9
#
_cell.length_a   1.000
_cell.length_b   1.000
_cell.length_c   1.000
_cell.angle_alpha   90.00
_cell.angle_beta   90.00
_cell.angle_gamma   90.00
#
_symmetry.space_group_name_H-M   'P 1'
#
loop_
_entity.id
_entity.type
_entity.pdbx_description
1 polymer ?
#
loop_
_entity_poly.entity_id
_entity_poly.type
_entity_poly.pdbx_seq_one_letter_code
_entity_poly.pdbx_strand_id
1 'polypeptide(L)'
;PHPDMSYNLNTYPAKIVSSTISMEVLLSEYCPELKEDALKIAENAAQFLIDQSLPEDAPLAFFPPTYYGDLITSAIARNKGKTMTMEALTAATAFLDLYDATGKQEYFDRAMKITDTYASLQAEDGSFPIKMDFKTGVPVNDVKAMLHPMLEYLQRLEQQYGITTYNDMFTKAEAWMKNGALKSFDMTGQFEDSRIVGLEPYENLTNCTAAPYATFLLEKSLTTEEELADAKDLINFCEDQFVY
;
A
#
# COMPACT_ATOMS: atom_id res chain seq x y z
N PRO A 1 -18.51 -7.30 -23.20
CA PRO A 1 -17.95 -6.86 -21.92
C PRO A 1 -18.88 -7.33 -20.82
N HIS A 2 -18.33 -7.96 -19.79
CA HIS A 2 -19.12 -8.40 -18.64
C HIS A 2 -19.64 -7.14 -17.91
N PRO A 3 -20.92 -7.07 -17.49
CA PRO A 3 -21.47 -5.89 -16.82
C PRO A 3 -20.71 -5.49 -15.55
N ASP A 4 -20.08 -6.46 -14.89
CA ASP A 4 -19.29 -6.25 -13.68
C ASP A 4 -17.87 -5.69 -13.94
N MET A 5 -17.50 -5.47 -15.22
CA MET A 5 -16.20 -4.95 -15.65
C MET A 5 -16.22 -3.48 -16.04
N SER A 6 -17.29 -2.74 -15.77
CA SER A 6 -17.32 -1.31 -15.99
C SER A 6 -16.61 -0.58 -14.84
N TYR A 7 -15.32 -0.29 -15.03
CA TYR A 7 -14.56 0.54 -14.10
C TYR A 7 -14.77 2.02 -14.44
N ASN A 8 -15.04 2.79 -13.41
CA ASN A 8 -14.82 4.22 -13.44
C ASN A 8 -13.46 4.50 -12.81
N LEU A 9 -12.66 5.39 -13.38
CA LEU A 9 -11.33 5.76 -12.88
C LEU A 9 -11.35 6.21 -11.42
N ASN A 10 -12.48 6.72 -10.93
CA ASN A 10 -12.63 7.15 -9.54
C ASN A 10 -13.09 6.04 -8.59
N THR A 11 -13.21 4.80 -9.05
CA THR A 11 -13.75 3.70 -8.26
C THR A 11 -12.84 3.30 -7.10
N TYR A 12 -11.51 3.37 -7.30
CA TYR A 12 -10.48 3.06 -6.31
C TYR A 12 -9.48 4.21 -6.22
N PRO A 13 -9.87 5.38 -5.65
CA PRO A 13 -9.03 6.57 -5.67
C PRO A 13 -7.65 6.35 -5.06
N ALA A 14 -7.59 5.76 -3.87
CA ALA A 14 -6.33 5.53 -3.18
C ALA A 14 -5.31 4.74 -4.03
N LYS A 15 -5.77 3.80 -4.84
CA LYS A 15 -4.91 2.97 -5.70
C LYS A 15 -4.71 3.58 -7.09
N ILE A 16 -5.81 3.81 -7.81
CA ILE A 16 -5.74 4.19 -9.23
C ILE A 16 -5.23 5.61 -9.41
N VAL A 17 -5.73 6.56 -8.62
CA VAL A 17 -5.30 7.96 -8.72
C VAL A 17 -3.87 8.12 -8.26
N SER A 18 -3.46 7.41 -7.19
CA SER A 18 -2.05 7.39 -6.75
C SER A 18 -1.12 6.82 -7.82
N SER A 19 -1.51 5.69 -8.42
CA SER A 19 -0.71 5.12 -9.54
C SER A 19 -0.63 6.06 -10.74
N THR A 20 -1.68 6.85 -10.99
CA THR A 20 -1.64 7.90 -12.03
C THR A 20 -0.61 8.97 -11.68
N ILE A 21 -0.55 9.43 -10.44
CA ILE A 21 0.45 10.42 -10.00
C ILE A 21 1.86 9.89 -10.25
N SER A 22 2.18 8.69 -9.74
CA SER A 22 3.52 8.10 -9.91
C SER A 22 3.86 7.86 -11.38
N MET A 23 2.90 7.43 -12.21
CA MET A 23 3.09 7.23 -13.65
C MET A 23 3.37 8.55 -14.38
N GLU A 24 2.65 9.62 -14.07
CA GLU A 24 2.85 10.93 -14.69
C GLU A 24 4.19 11.55 -14.23
N VAL A 25 4.61 11.33 -12.99
CA VAL A 25 5.95 11.72 -12.53
C VAL A 25 7.01 10.99 -13.36
N LEU A 26 6.93 9.68 -13.52
CA LEU A 26 7.85 8.92 -14.38
C LEU A 26 7.82 9.41 -15.82
N LEU A 27 6.63 9.67 -16.38
CA LEU A 27 6.51 10.23 -17.73
C LEU A 27 7.25 11.56 -17.87
N SER A 28 7.17 12.43 -16.85
CA SER A 28 7.86 13.72 -16.82
C SER A 28 9.38 13.61 -16.84
N GLU A 29 9.92 12.50 -16.32
CA GLU A 29 11.35 12.22 -16.28
C GLU A 29 11.87 11.66 -17.61
N TYR A 30 11.13 10.69 -18.18
CA TYR A 30 11.56 9.99 -19.40
C TYR A 30 11.17 10.68 -20.69
N CYS A 31 10.17 11.57 -20.67
CA CYS A 31 9.68 12.33 -21.81
C CYS A 31 9.70 13.83 -21.50
N PRO A 32 10.86 14.51 -21.59
CA PRO A 32 11.01 15.93 -21.20
C PRO A 32 10.05 16.88 -21.92
N GLU A 33 9.65 16.55 -23.17
CA GLU A 33 8.68 17.30 -23.96
C GLU A 33 7.25 17.28 -23.39
N LEU A 34 6.93 16.30 -22.55
CA LEU A 34 5.63 16.16 -21.90
C LEU A 34 5.66 16.61 -20.43
N LYS A 35 6.81 17.01 -19.93
CA LYS A 35 7.03 17.26 -18.50
C LYS A 35 5.98 18.17 -17.87
N GLU A 36 5.68 19.30 -18.49
CA GLU A 36 4.75 20.29 -17.96
C GLU A 36 3.32 19.72 -17.88
N ASP A 37 2.86 19.06 -18.92
CA ASP A 37 1.52 18.48 -18.98
C ASP A 37 1.39 17.30 -18.01
N ALA A 38 2.38 16.43 -17.93
CA ALA A 38 2.42 15.27 -17.03
C ALA A 38 2.38 15.73 -15.56
N LEU A 39 3.24 16.65 -15.15
CA LEU A 39 3.22 17.18 -13.78
C LEU A 39 1.92 17.89 -13.44
N LYS A 40 1.31 18.59 -14.40
CA LYS A 40 0.00 19.21 -14.19
C LYS A 40 -1.10 18.16 -13.96
N ILE A 41 -1.08 17.05 -14.68
CA ILE A 41 -2.01 15.92 -14.47
C ILE A 41 -1.78 15.31 -13.09
N ALA A 42 -0.51 15.06 -12.72
CA ALA A 42 -0.14 14.52 -11.41
C ALA A 42 -0.62 15.43 -10.26
N GLU A 43 -0.41 16.74 -10.36
CA GLU A 43 -0.86 17.72 -9.37
C GLU A 43 -2.39 17.76 -9.22
N ASN A 44 -3.13 17.71 -10.34
CA ASN A 44 -4.58 17.65 -10.31
C ASN A 44 -5.08 16.34 -9.65
N ALA A 45 -4.43 15.23 -9.94
CA ALA A 45 -4.71 13.94 -9.32
C ALA A 45 -4.41 13.97 -7.80
N ALA A 46 -3.30 14.57 -7.41
CA ALA A 46 -2.93 14.76 -6.01
C ALA A 46 -3.97 15.63 -5.27
N GLN A 47 -4.40 16.74 -5.87
CA GLN A 47 -5.44 17.59 -5.29
C GLN A 47 -6.75 16.83 -5.09
N PHE A 48 -7.16 16.00 -6.08
CA PHE A 48 -8.33 15.15 -5.92
C PHE A 48 -8.21 14.22 -4.72
N LEU A 49 -7.06 13.55 -4.52
CA LEU A 49 -6.85 12.69 -3.36
C LEU A 49 -6.92 13.47 -2.04
N ILE A 50 -6.33 14.66 -2.01
CA ILE A 50 -6.37 15.55 -0.84
C ILE A 50 -7.81 15.92 -0.49
N ASP A 51 -8.60 16.33 -1.48
CA ASP A 51 -9.99 16.76 -1.30
C ASP A 51 -10.91 15.61 -0.85
N GLN A 52 -10.59 14.36 -1.24
CA GLN A 52 -11.37 13.18 -0.87
C GLN A 52 -10.88 12.51 0.42
N SER A 53 -9.74 12.92 0.96
CA SER A 53 -9.20 12.36 2.19
C SER A 53 -10.00 12.77 3.42
N LEU A 54 -9.97 11.92 4.44
CA LEU A 54 -10.58 12.22 5.73
C LEU A 54 -9.91 13.44 6.40
N PRO A 55 -10.68 14.22 7.17
CA PRO A 55 -10.14 15.37 7.90
C PRO A 55 -9.22 14.95 9.06
N GLU A 56 -8.49 15.91 9.60
CA GLU A 56 -7.46 15.71 10.65
C GLU A 56 -8.01 15.14 11.95
N ASP A 57 -9.26 15.39 12.28
CA ASP A 57 -9.94 14.90 13.48
C ASP A 57 -10.58 13.52 13.33
N ALA A 58 -10.46 12.91 12.14
CA ALA A 58 -10.98 11.57 11.89
C ALA A 58 -10.04 10.48 12.43
N PRO A 59 -10.55 9.29 12.82
CA PRO A 59 -9.71 8.17 13.25
C PRO A 59 -8.70 7.70 12.20
N LEU A 60 -9.05 7.83 10.91
CA LEU A 60 -8.17 7.54 9.77
C LEU A 60 -7.79 8.87 9.08
N ALA A 61 -7.30 9.82 9.86
CA ALA A 61 -6.94 11.15 9.36
C ALA A 61 -6.07 11.08 8.10
N PHE A 62 -6.39 11.91 7.12
CA PHE A 62 -5.67 12.05 5.85
C PHE A 62 -5.70 10.85 4.91
N PHE A 63 -6.35 9.73 5.27
CA PHE A 63 -6.49 8.60 4.35
C PHE A 63 -7.47 8.95 3.22
N PRO A 64 -7.08 8.77 1.95
CA PRO A 64 -8.02 8.81 0.85
C PRO A 64 -8.88 7.54 0.85
N PRO A 65 -10.09 7.58 0.28
CA PRO A 65 -10.97 6.43 0.26
C PRO A 65 -10.45 5.34 -0.69
N THR A 66 -10.50 4.07 -0.27
CA THR A 66 -10.29 2.94 -1.17
C THR A 66 -11.46 2.80 -2.15
N TYR A 67 -12.69 2.96 -1.66
CA TYR A 67 -13.91 2.83 -2.47
C TYR A 67 -14.64 4.15 -2.55
N TYR A 68 -14.97 4.59 -3.77
CA TYR A 68 -15.60 5.89 -4.02
C TYR A 68 -16.72 5.78 -5.03
N GLY A 69 -17.79 6.52 -4.76
CA GLY A 69 -18.93 6.62 -5.66
C GLY A 69 -19.95 5.48 -5.51
N ASP A 70 -20.99 5.57 -6.32
CA ASP A 70 -22.12 4.63 -6.33
C ASP A 70 -22.04 3.58 -7.43
N LEU A 71 -20.83 3.32 -7.94
CA LEU A 71 -20.67 2.35 -9.00
C LEU A 71 -20.81 0.92 -8.52
N ILE A 72 -21.61 0.24 -9.29
CA ILE A 72 -22.14 -1.07 -8.99
C ILE A 72 -21.20 -2.13 -9.51
N THR A 73 -20.04 -2.26 -8.88
CA THR A 73 -19.40 -3.59 -8.89
C THR A 73 -19.82 -4.32 -7.61
N SER A 74 -19.91 -5.64 -7.64
CA SER A 74 -20.21 -6.43 -6.44
C SER A 74 -19.18 -6.20 -5.33
N ALA A 75 -17.93 -5.92 -5.69
CA ALA A 75 -16.85 -5.56 -4.77
C ALA A 75 -17.12 -4.22 -4.06
N ILE A 76 -17.53 -3.18 -4.79
CA ILE A 76 -17.84 -1.87 -4.19
C ILE A 76 -19.06 -1.95 -3.30
N ALA A 77 -20.14 -2.58 -3.73
CA ALA A 77 -21.35 -2.73 -2.92
C ALA A 77 -21.04 -3.45 -1.59
N ARG A 78 -20.22 -4.51 -1.63
CA ARG A 78 -19.79 -5.25 -0.45
C ARG A 78 -18.88 -4.44 0.49
N ASN A 79 -18.06 -3.57 -0.06
CA ASN A 79 -17.04 -2.82 0.66
C ASN A 79 -17.39 -1.33 0.87
N LYS A 80 -18.60 -0.91 0.54
CA LYS A 80 -19.07 0.48 0.75
C LYS A 80 -18.86 0.89 2.21
N GLY A 81 -18.26 2.06 2.40
CA GLY A 81 -17.93 2.60 3.74
C GLY A 81 -16.74 1.92 4.44
N LYS A 82 -16.01 1.08 3.73
CA LYS A 82 -14.80 0.43 4.25
C LYS A 82 -13.56 1.00 3.54
N THR A 83 -12.39 0.73 4.10
CA THR A 83 -11.09 1.04 3.49
C THR A 83 -10.16 -0.15 3.64
N MET A 84 -9.30 -0.33 2.64
CA MET A 84 -8.17 -1.26 2.70
C MET A 84 -7.00 -0.54 3.32
N THR A 85 -6.46 -1.09 4.39
CA THR A 85 -5.48 -0.38 5.22
C THR A 85 -4.25 0.02 4.41
N MET A 86 -3.69 -0.86 3.58
CA MET A 86 -2.47 -0.56 2.83
C MET A 86 -2.69 0.35 1.60
N GLU A 87 -3.92 0.58 1.16
CA GLU A 87 -4.18 1.41 -0.02
C GLU A 87 -3.83 2.91 0.20
N ALA A 88 -4.01 3.43 1.41
CA ALA A 88 -3.61 4.81 1.72
C ALA A 88 -2.08 5.02 1.65
N LEU A 89 -1.30 3.93 1.81
CA LEU A 89 0.14 3.96 1.66
C LEU A 89 0.57 4.22 0.21
N THR A 90 -0.18 3.71 -0.76
CA THR A 90 0.05 4.02 -2.19
C THR A 90 -0.08 5.52 -2.45
N ALA A 91 -1.03 6.17 -1.78
CA ALA A 91 -1.16 7.63 -1.87
C ALA A 91 0.02 8.37 -1.21
N ALA A 92 0.48 7.92 -0.03
CA ALA A 92 1.66 8.50 0.61
C ALA A 92 2.91 8.36 -0.27
N THR A 93 3.11 7.21 -0.90
CA THR A 93 4.19 6.98 -1.86
C THR A 93 4.10 7.93 -3.05
N ALA A 94 2.93 8.05 -3.66
CA ALA A 94 2.71 8.95 -4.79
C ALA A 94 2.93 10.43 -4.45
N PHE A 95 2.57 10.85 -3.23
CA PHE A 95 2.89 12.20 -2.75
C PHE A 95 4.40 12.42 -2.60
N LEU A 96 5.17 11.42 -2.16
CA LEU A 96 6.64 11.51 -2.15
C LEU A 96 7.21 11.60 -3.57
N ASP A 97 6.70 10.81 -4.52
CA ASP A 97 7.12 10.90 -5.93
C ASP A 97 6.89 12.30 -6.48
N LEU A 98 5.72 12.87 -6.20
CA LEU A 98 5.37 14.21 -6.65
C LEU A 98 6.19 15.30 -5.94
N TYR A 99 6.52 15.12 -4.66
CA TYR A 99 7.45 16.00 -3.95
C TYR A 99 8.83 15.99 -4.60
N ASP A 100 9.38 14.82 -4.90
CA ASP A 100 10.69 14.68 -5.54
C ASP A 100 10.73 15.35 -6.91
N ALA A 101 9.64 15.24 -7.69
CA ALA A 101 9.56 15.84 -9.02
C ALA A 101 9.35 17.36 -9.02
N THR A 102 8.68 17.90 -8.00
CA THR A 102 8.22 19.30 -7.98
C THR A 102 8.91 20.18 -6.91
N GLY A 103 9.43 19.57 -5.86
CA GLY A 103 9.95 20.28 -4.67
C GLY A 103 8.87 20.93 -3.81
N LYS A 104 7.57 20.67 -4.06
CA LYS A 104 6.48 21.30 -3.32
C LYS A 104 6.26 20.61 -1.97
N GLN A 105 6.60 21.31 -0.88
CA GLN A 105 6.57 20.80 0.50
C GLN A 105 5.22 20.23 0.93
N GLU A 106 4.14 20.74 0.39
CA GLU A 106 2.78 20.30 0.72
C GLU A 106 2.55 18.79 0.47
N TYR A 107 3.21 18.21 -0.54
CA TYR A 107 3.11 16.78 -0.84
C TYR A 107 3.90 15.94 0.16
N PHE A 108 5.11 16.38 0.52
CA PHE A 108 5.86 15.73 1.60
C PHE A 108 5.09 15.75 2.92
N ASP A 109 4.56 16.91 3.30
CA ASP A 109 3.79 17.07 4.53
C ASP A 109 2.54 16.17 4.53
N ARG A 110 1.89 16.00 3.36
CA ARG A 110 0.76 15.10 3.23
C ARG A 110 1.16 13.63 3.42
N ALA A 111 2.26 13.20 2.85
CA ALA A 111 2.80 11.86 3.05
C ALA A 111 3.11 11.60 4.53
N MET A 112 3.76 12.55 5.23
CA MET A 112 4.04 12.43 6.66
C MET A 112 2.77 12.35 7.50
N LYS A 113 1.74 13.14 7.23
CA LYS A 113 0.45 13.08 7.94
C LYS A 113 -0.24 11.71 7.78
N ILE A 114 -0.17 11.11 6.60
CA ILE A 114 -0.66 9.74 6.38
C ILE A 114 0.18 8.76 7.21
N THR A 115 1.49 8.93 7.26
CA THR A 115 2.39 8.06 8.02
C THR A 115 2.16 8.15 9.52
N ASP A 116 1.90 9.35 10.06
CA ASP A 116 1.53 9.55 11.47
C ASP A 116 0.24 8.80 11.82
N THR A 117 -0.72 8.78 10.91
CA THR A 117 -1.95 7.99 11.09
C THR A 117 -1.63 6.49 11.15
N TYR A 118 -0.78 5.97 10.27
CA TYR A 118 -0.32 4.57 10.36
C TYR A 118 0.39 4.28 11.68
N ALA A 119 1.26 5.17 12.15
CA ALA A 119 1.95 4.97 13.42
C ALA A 119 0.97 4.84 14.60
N SER A 120 -0.17 5.53 14.54
CA SER A 120 -1.23 5.44 15.56
C SER A 120 -2.09 4.18 15.45
N LEU A 121 -2.10 3.51 14.30
CA LEU A 121 -2.93 2.34 14.00
C LEU A 121 -2.20 1.01 14.22
N GLN A 122 -0.87 1.01 14.31
CA GLN A 122 -0.11 -0.21 14.45
C GLN A 122 -0.43 -0.94 15.76
N ALA A 123 -0.76 -2.22 15.68
CA ALA A 123 -0.96 -3.06 16.84
C ALA A 123 0.37 -3.32 17.58
N GLU A 124 0.29 -3.74 18.84
CA GLU A 124 1.49 -4.04 19.68
C GLU A 124 2.39 -5.12 19.04
N ASP A 125 1.78 -6.08 18.35
CA ASP A 125 2.50 -7.15 17.63
C ASP A 125 3.10 -6.71 16.29
N GLY A 126 2.93 -5.45 15.90
CA GLY A 126 3.42 -4.88 14.65
C GLY A 126 2.47 -5.00 13.47
N SER A 127 1.35 -5.71 13.64
CA SER A 127 0.37 -5.93 12.55
C SER A 127 -0.52 -4.73 12.31
N PHE A 128 -1.20 -4.77 11.14
CA PHE A 128 -2.29 -3.87 10.78
C PHE A 128 -3.51 -4.70 10.34
N PRO A 129 -4.75 -4.24 10.62
CA PRO A 129 -5.92 -4.89 10.05
C PRO A 129 -5.92 -4.75 8.53
N ILE A 130 -6.39 -5.77 7.82
CA ILE A 130 -6.50 -5.71 6.36
C ILE A 130 -7.53 -4.67 5.90
N LYS A 131 -8.64 -4.57 6.64
CA LYS A 131 -9.80 -3.77 6.28
C LYS A 131 -10.41 -3.10 7.51
N MET A 132 -10.77 -1.84 7.36
CA MET A 132 -11.40 -1.05 8.42
C MET A 132 -12.68 -0.36 7.93
N ASP A 133 -13.56 -0.05 8.84
CA ASP A 133 -14.62 0.92 8.59
C ASP A 133 -14.00 2.30 8.38
N PHE A 134 -14.31 2.93 7.24
CA PHE A 134 -13.63 4.17 6.82
C PHE A 134 -13.93 5.36 7.72
N LYS A 135 -15.11 5.38 8.34
CA LYS A 135 -15.53 6.49 9.20
C LYS A 135 -15.02 6.34 10.62
N THR A 136 -15.03 5.11 11.16
CA THR A 136 -14.73 4.85 12.58
C THR A 136 -13.33 4.31 12.83
N GLY A 137 -12.62 3.86 11.78
CA GLY A 137 -11.31 3.21 11.93
C GLY A 137 -11.35 1.82 12.60
N VAL A 138 -12.54 1.26 12.83
CA VAL A 138 -12.69 -0.04 13.47
C VAL A 138 -12.39 -1.16 12.47
N PRO A 139 -11.54 -2.16 12.83
CA PRO A 139 -11.29 -3.33 12.00
C PRO A 139 -12.60 -4.07 11.66
N VAL A 140 -12.74 -4.49 10.40
CA VAL A 140 -13.94 -5.21 9.92
C VAL A 140 -13.89 -6.70 10.28
N ASN A 141 -12.70 -7.26 10.42
CA ASN A 141 -12.42 -8.65 10.79
C ASN A 141 -11.03 -8.77 11.41
N ASP A 142 -10.63 -9.98 11.79
CA ASP A 142 -9.34 -10.26 12.43
C ASP A 142 -8.19 -10.50 11.43
N VAL A 143 -8.46 -10.47 10.12
CA VAL A 143 -7.43 -10.68 9.09
C VAL A 143 -6.46 -9.51 9.07
N LYS A 144 -5.17 -9.83 8.97
CA LYS A 144 -4.09 -8.84 8.94
C LYS A 144 -3.60 -8.61 7.51
N ALA A 145 -3.18 -7.38 7.24
CA ALA A 145 -2.58 -7.02 5.96
C ALA A 145 -1.16 -7.55 5.85
N MET A 146 -0.72 -7.88 4.63
CA MET A 146 0.70 -8.11 4.33
C MET A 146 1.44 -6.78 4.28
N LEU A 147 2.60 -6.70 4.92
CA LEU A 147 3.25 -5.42 5.25
C LEU A 147 4.47 -5.09 4.38
N HIS A 148 4.77 -5.86 3.34
CA HIS A 148 5.90 -5.52 2.45
C HIS A 148 5.81 -4.09 1.88
N PRO A 149 4.63 -3.54 1.48
CA PRO A 149 4.58 -2.16 0.99
C PRO A 149 4.92 -1.14 2.08
N MET A 150 4.56 -1.43 3.34
CA MET A 150 4.90 -0.60 4.49
C MET A 150 6.40 -0.60 4.74
N LEU A 151 7.05 -1.76 4.65
CA LEU A 151 8.49 -1.88 4.83
C LEU A 151 9.26 -1.11 3.74
N GLU A 152 8.88 -1.25 2.48
CA GLU A 152 9.45 -0.51 1.35
C GLU A 152 9.31 1.01 1.54
N TYR A 153 8.11 1.45 1.91
CA TYR A 153 7.83 2.87 2.11
C TYR A 153 8.63 3.46 3.28
N LEU A 154 8.66 2.79 4.44
CA LEU A 154 9.40 3.27 5.60
C LEU A 154 10.91 3.25 5.38
N GLN A 155 11.42 2.25 4.67
CA GLN A 155 12.82 2.20 4.25
C GLN A 155 13.16 3.39 3.34
N ARG A 156 12.28 3.75 2.39
CA ARG A 156 12.45 4.94 1.57
C ARG A 156 12.50 6.22 2.41
N LEU A 157 11.63 6.37 3.42
CA LEU A 157 11.65 7.51 4.32
C LEU A 157 12.98 7.67 5.05
N GLU A 158 13.55 6.57 5.54
CA GLU A 158 14.85 6.59 6.20
C GLU A 158 15.99 6.86 5.22
N GLN A 159 16.08 6.12 4.13
CA GLN A 159 17.22 6.18 3.22
C GLN A 159 17.26 7.44 2.38
N GLN A 160 16.12 7.91 1.90
CA GLN A 160 16.04 9.04 0.99
C GLN A 160 15.90 10.38 1.71
N TYR A 161 15.18 10.42 2.83
CA TYR A 161 14.85 11.65 3.54
C TYR A 161 15.45 11.75 4.95
N GLY A 162 16.10 10.70 5.43
CA GLY A 162 16.69 10.66 6.78
C GLY A 162 15.66 10.64 7.90
N ILE A 163 14.42 10.22 7.62
CA ILE A 163 13.33 10.16 8.60
C ILE A 163 13.43 8.87 9.40
N THR A 164 13.85 8.97 10.64
CA THR A 164 14.01 7.82 11.57
C THR A 164 12.89 7.71 12.60
N THR A 165 11.96 8.64 12.63
CA THR A 165 10.85 8.69 13.60
C THR A 165 10.01 7.42 13.60
N TYR A 166 9.94 6.72 12.46
CA TYR A 166 9.12 5.52 12.28
C TYR A 166 9.90 4.20 12.35
N ASN A 167 11.16 4.21 12.80
CA ASN A 167 11.99 2.99 12.86
C ASN A 167 11.43 1.93 13.80
N ASP A 168 10.74 2.33 14.88
CA ASP A 168 10.02 1.38 15.75
C ASP A 168 8.86 0.71 15.00
N MET A 169 8.09 1.48 14.22
CA MET A 169 7.03 0.93 13.37
C MET A 169 7.59 -0.04 12.32
N PHE A 170 8.69 0.31 11.68
CA PHE A 170 9.39 -0.57 10.73
C PHE A 170 9.82 -1.88 11.40
N THR A 171 10.53 -1.80 12.52
CA THR A 171 11.07 -2.97 13.23
C THR A 171 9.96 -3.93 13.65
N LYS A 172 8.84 -3.42 14.17
CA LYS A 172 7.69 -4.24 14.55
C LYS A 172 7.01 -4.88 13.34
N ALA A 173 6.81 -4.14 12.26
CA ALA A 173 6.24 -4.66 11.03
C ALA A 173 7.11 -5.75 10.39
N GLU A 174 8.43 -5.53 10.36
CA GLU A 174 9.39 -6.51 9.86
C GLU A 174 9.38 -7.80 10.71
N ALA A 175 9.40 -7.66 12.03
CA ALA A 175 9.33 -8.79 12.96
C ALA A 175 8.02 -9.58 12.78
N TRP A 176 6.90 -8.90 12.57
CA TRP A 176 5.61 -9.54 12.30
C TRP A 176 5.63 -10.34 11.00
N MET A 177 6.18 -9.78 9.91
CA MET A 177 6.32 -10.48 8.63
C MET A 177 7.26 -11.70 8.76
N LYS A 178 8.42 -11.56 9.39
CA LYS A 178 9.41 -12.62 9.56
C LYS A 178 8.89 -13.78 10.43
N ASN A 179 8.14 -13.49 11.49
CA ASN A 179 7.64 -14.51 12.41
C ASN A 179 6.30 -15.12 11.98
N GLY A 180 5.56 -14.46 11.08
CA GLY A 180 4.27 -14.88 10.57
C GLY A 180 4.34 -15.44 9.15
N ALA A 181 4.05 -14.60 8.17
CA ALA A 181 3.88 -14.99 6.77
C ALA A 181 5.11 -15.71 6.19
N LEU A 182 6.33 -15.28 6.55
CA LEU A 182 7.57 -15.89 6.06
C LEU A 182 7.78 -17.32 6.60
N LYS A 183 7.36 -17.59 7.82
CA LYS A 183 7.53 -18.93 8.42
C LYS A 183 6.43 -19.91 8.05
N SER A 184 5.23 -19.42 7.83
CA SER A 184 4.05 -20.24 7.55
C SER A 184 3.65 -20.29 6.06
N PHE A 185 4.17 -19.37 5.25
CA PHE A 185 3.72 -19.08 3.89
C PHE A 185 2.20 -18.79 3.82
N ASP A 186 1.59 -18.38 4.93
CA ASP A 186 0.22 -17.91 4.95
C ASP A 186 0.17 -16.46 4.44
N MET A 187 -0.20 -16.33 3.18
CA MET A 187 -0.34 -15.05 2.48
C MET A 187 -1.81 -14.59 2.37
N THR A 188 -2.68 -15.04 3.26
CA THR A 188 -4.12 -14.71 3.20
C THR A 188 -4.42 -13.21 3.27
N GLY A 189 -3.54 -12.41 3.86
CA GLY A 189 -3.66 -10.95 3.93
C GLY A 189 -3.23 -10.19 2.67
N GLN A 190 -2.89 -10.85 1.56
CA GLN A 190 -2.44 -10.18 0.34
C GLN A 190 -3.60 -9.65 -0.54
N PHE A 191 -4.80 -10.20 -0.41
CA PHE A 191 -5.99 -9.76 -1.14
C PHE A 191 -6.96 -9.02 -0.22
N GLU A 192 -6.80 -7.73 -0.16
CA GLU A 192 -7.55 -6.88 0.75
C GLU A 192 -9.03 -6.78 0.42
N ASP A 193 -9.41 -6.86 -0.85
CA ASP A 193 -10.80 -6.73 -1.30
C ASP A 193 -11.50 -8.06 -1.52
N SER A 194 -10.77 -9.19 -1.50
CA SER A 194 -11.35 -10.50 -1.70
C SER A 194 -11.95 -11.08 -0.41
N ARG A 195 -12.76 -12.11 -0.59
CA ARG A 195 -13.34 -12.87 0.50
C ARG A 195 -12.35 -13.93 0.94
N ILE A 196 -11.60 -13.64 2.00
CA ILE A 196 -10.49 -14.47 2.49
C ILE A 196 -10.95 -15.51 3.52
N VAL A 197 -12.22 -15.54 3.87
CA VAL A 197 -12.72 -16.40 4.94
C VAL A 197 -12.72 -17.87 4.49
N GLY A 198 -11.97 -18.69 5.21
CA GLY A 198 -11.95 -20.15 5.06
C GLY A 198 -10.97 -20.67 4.00
N LEU A 199 -9.98 -19.85 3.59
CA LEU A 199 -8.86 -20.38 2.81
C LEU A 199 -7.83 -21.02 3.75
N GLU A 200 -7.42 -22.23 3.40
CA GLU A 200 -6.26 -22.86 4.03
C GLU A 200 -4.97 -22.17 3.53
N PRO A 201 -3.87 -22.21 4.28
CA PRO A 201 -2.55 -21.85 3.77
C PRO A 201 -2.32 -22.56 2.42
N TYR A 202 -1.73 -21.87 1.46
CA TYR A 202 -1.51 -22.30 0.07
C TYR A 202 -2.74 -22.37 -0.85
N GLU A 203 -3.97 -22.18 -0.36
CA GLU A 203 -5.13 -22.01 -1.25
C GLU A 203 -5.18 -20.61 -1.87
N ASN A 204 -4.45 -19.68 -1.32
CA ASN A 204 -4.32 -18.34 -1.86
C ASN A 204 -3.26 -18.32 -2.97
N LEU A 205 -3.69 -18.68 -4.16
CA LEU A 205 -2.84 -18.89 -5.33
C LEU A 205 -2.36 -17.58 -5.98
N THR A 206 -1.68 -16.72 -5.22
CA THR A 206 -1.01 -15.54 -5.77
C THR A 206 0.34 -15.29 -5.14
N ASN A 207 1.20 -14.66 -5.91
CA ASN A 207 2.54 -14.24 -5.47
C ASN A 207 2.62 -12.74 -5.17
N CYS A 208 1.49 -12.07 -4.98
CA CYS A 208 1.42 -10.62 -4.74
C CYS A 208 2.17 -10.13 -3.48
N THR A 209 2.49 -11.04 -2.56
CA THR A 209 3.31 -10.74 -1.39
C THR A 209 4.66 -11.42 -1.46
N ALA A 210 4.71 -12.71 -1.83
CA ALA A 210 5.96 -13.47 -1.76
C ALA A 210 7.04 -12.90 -2.69
N ALA A 211 6.72 -12.62 -3.95
CA ALA A 211 7.68 -12.07 -4.90
C ALA A 211 8.15 -10.65 -4.53
N PRO A 212 7.27 -9.67 -4.24
CA PRO A 212 7.72 -8.34 -3.80
C PRO A 212 8.50 -8.38 -2.48
N TYR A 213 8.10 -9.22 -1.53
CA TYR A 213 8.84 -9.31 -0.27
C TYR A 213 10.23 -9.93 -0.47
N ALA A 214 10.39 -10.92 -1.35
CA ALA A 214 11.71 -11.42 -1.74
C ALA A 214 12.56 -10.31 -2.38
N THR A 215 11.97 -9.51 -3.27
CA THR A 215 12.63 -8.35 -3.88
C THR A 215 13.10 -7.36 -2.80
N PHE A 216 12.22 -6.99 -1.88
CA PHE A 216 12.56 -6.11 -0.76
C PHE A 216 13.77 -6.62 0.04
N LEU A 217 13.80 -7.91 0.39
CA LEU A 217 14.91 -8.51 1.14
C LEU A 217 16.24 -8.47 0.36
N LEU A 218 16.18 -8.67 -0.96
CA LEU A 218 17.37 -8.68 -1.83
C LEU A 218 17.90 -7.27 -2.14
N GLU A 219 17.03 -6.26 -2.14
CA GLU A 219 17.41 -4.86 -2.42
C GLU A 219 17.90 -4.09 -1.20
N LYS A 220 17.87 -4.68 -0.01
CA LYS A 220 18.43 -4.06 1.20
C LYS A 220 19.94 -3.85 1.01
N SER A 221 20.43 -2.68 1.39
CA SER A 221 21.86 -2.31 1.26
C SER A 221 22.82 -3.22 2.05
N LEU A 222 22.33 -3.87 3.08
CA LEU A 222 23.07 -4.83 3.94
C LEU A 222 22.18 -6.05 4.18
N THR A 223 21.96 -6.86 3.15
CA THR A 223 21.20 -8.11 3.24
C THR A 223 22.02 -9.14 4.03
N THR A 224 21.43 -9.70 5.07
CA THR A 224 22.05 -10.74 5.89
C THR A 224 21.94 -12.13 5.23
N GLU A 225 22.73 -13.11 5.70
CA GLU A 225 22.60 -14.51 5.23
C GLU A 225 21.20 -15.09 5.52
N GLU A 226 20.58 -14.71 6.64
CA GLU A 226 19.22 -15.11 6.97
C GLU A 226 18.22 -14.54 5.97
N GLU A 227 18.31 -13.26 5.65
CA GLU A 227 17.44 -12.61 4.67
C GLU A 227 17.62 -13.16 3.25
N LEU A 228 18.84 -13.55 2.88
CA LEU A 228 19.09 -14.25 1.61
C LEU A 228 18.42 -15.64 1.59
N ALA A 229 18.45 -16.37 2.70
CA ALA A 229 17.76 -17.65 2.83
C ALA A 229 16.24 -17.46 2.76
N ASP A 230 15.71 -16.48 3.49
CA ASP A 230 14.29 -16.13 3.48
C ASP A 230 13.80 -15.71 2.07
N ALA A 231 14.58 -14.89 1.36
CA ALA A 231 14.27 -14.51 -0.02
C ALA A 231 14.26 -15.72 -0.97
N LYS A 232 15.22 -16.63 -0.82
CA LYS A 232 15.27 -17.87 -1.60
C LYS A 232 14.05 -18.76 -1.34
N ASP A 233 13.62 -18.89 -0.09
CA ASP A 233 12.44 -19.68 0.26
C ASP A 233 11.17 -19.08 -0.32
N LEU A 234 11.04 -17.74 -0.34
CA LEU A 234 9.94 -17.04 -1.00
C LEU A 234 9.93 -17.23 -2.52
N ILE A 235 11.11 -17.21 -3.16
CA ILE A 235 11.26 -17.47 -4.59
C ILE A 235 10.86 -18.91 -4.90
N ASN A 236 11.38 -19.89 -4.15
CA ASN A 236 11.01 -21.30 -4.30
C ASN A 236 9.49 -21.49 -4.15
N PHE A 237 8.87 -20.83 -3.15
CA PHE A 237 7.42 -20.85 -2.99
C PHE A 237 6.69 -20.33 -4.25
N CYS A 238 7.16 -19.24 -4.84
CA CYS A 238 6.57 -18.73 -6.08
C CYS A 238 6.74 -19.70 -7.24
N GLU A 239 7.92 -20.31 -7.40
CA GLU A 239 8.17 -21.30 -8.45
C GLU A 239 7.31 -22.55 -8.28
N ASP A 240 7.24 -23.09 -7.07
CA ASP A 240 6.48 -24.31 -6.77
C ASP A 240 4.96 -24.15 -6.94
N GLN A 241 4.43 -22.94 -6.70
CA GLN A 241 2.99 -22.68 -6.71
C GLN A 241 2.47 -22.08 -8.03
N PHE A 242 3.30 -21.33 -8.77
CA PHE A 242 2.82 -20.47 -9.86
C PHE A 242 3.53 -20.66 -11.20
N VAL A 243 4.56 -21.48 -11.27
CA VAL A 243 5.26 -21.82 -12.53
C VAL A 243 4.91 -23.25 -12.93
N TYR A 244 4.30 -23.42 -14.12
CA TYR A 244 3.90 -24.69 -14.70
C TYR A 244 4.75 -25.02 -15.92
#